data_13ad24f20fc82fe33066db421f930aca
#
_entry.id   13ad24f20fc82fe33066db421f930aca
#
_cell.length_a   1.000
_cell.length_b   1.000
_cell.length_c   1.000
_cell.angle_alpha   90.00
_cell.angle_beta   90.00
_cell.angle_gamma   90.00
#
_symmetry.space_group_name_H-M   'P 1'
#
loop_
_entity.id
_entity.type
_entity.pdbx_description
1 polymer ?
#
loop_
_entity_poly.entity_id
_entity_poly.type
_entity_poly.pdbx_seq_one_letter_code
_entity_poly.pdbx_strand_id
1 'polypeptide(L)'
;LRDELGFNGVVISDATHMVGMTNRMTRKEMVSASINAGCDMFLFYNDADEDIGWMLEAYRNGTISEARMNEALTRILGLKAHMGLNKTPKEKLVPSAETLQSVLGAQKYQDKAAEIAKDAITLVKYKDQGVLPLTPTKYKRIMLVNIKGADNAMAQLMRMAFGGAGAKTPAEILCEKLKEKGFD
;
A
#
# COMPACT_ATOMS: atom_id res chain seq x y z
N LEU A 1 10.49 -17.97 -8.12
CA LEU A 1 11.01 -17.12 -7.05
C LEU A 1 11.86 -17.91 -6.05
N ARG A 2 11.32 -19.02 -5.47
CA ARG A 2 12.05 -19.85 -4.51
C ARG A 2 13.14 -20.68 -5.20
N ASP A 3 12.76 -21.43 -6.21
CA ASP A 3 13.64 -22.40 -6.87
C ASP A 3 14.69 -21.72 -7.76
N GLU A 4 14.33 -20.64 -8.46
CA GLU A 4 15.24 -19.95 -9.38
C GLU A 4 16.07 -18.86 -8.69
N LEU A 5 15.46 -18.09 -7.77
CA LEU A 5 16.12 -16.97 -7.11
C LEU A 5 16.56 -17.26 -5.69
N GLY A 6 16.28 -18.46 -5.16
CA GLY A 6 16.66 -18.86 -3.81
C GLY A 6 15.99 -18.08 -2.68
N PHE A 7 14.83 -17.42 -2.95
CA PHE A 7 14.14 -16.62 -1.94
C PHE A 7 13.52 -17.51 -0.86
N ASN A 8 13.98 -17.38 0.36
CA ASN A 8 13.52 -18.18 1.52
C ASN A 8 12.67 -17.40 2.53
N GLY A 9 12.26 -16.18 2.23
CA GLY A 9 11.39 -15.37 3.08
C GLY A 9 9.91 -15.75 2.95
N VAL A 10 9.06 -15.05 3.72
CA VAL A 10 7.60 -15.16 3.63
C VAL A 10 7.12 -14.51 2.33
N VAL A 11 6.30 -15.23 1.56
CA VAL A 11 5.61 -14.71 0.37
C VAL A 11 4.17 -14.39 0.76
N ILE A 12 3.78 -13.12 0.57
CA ILE A 12 2.44 -12.62 0.84
C ILE A 12 1.74 -12.39 -0.49
N SER A 13 0.49 -12.85 -0.62
CA SER A 13 -0.32 -12.59 -1.81
C SER A 13 -0.73 -11.12 -1.90
N ASP A 14 -1.36 -10.73 -2.98
CA ASP A 14 -2.17 -9.52 -3.03
C ASP A 14 -3.60 -9.78 -2.49
N ALA A 15 -4.46 -8.76 -2.50
CA ALA A 15 -5.79 -8.82 -1.90
C ALA A 15 -6.72 -9.83 -2.61
N THR A 16 -7.40 -10.67 -1.84
CA THR A 16 -8.24 -11.76 -2.37
C THR A 16 -9.49 -11.30 -3.13
N HIS A 17 -9.85 -10.02 -3.04
CA HIS A 17 -10.99 -9.43 -3.77
C HIS A 17 -10.60 -8.76 -5.09
N MET A 18 -9.33 -8.78 -5.46
CA MET A 18 -8.89 -8.13 -6.71
C MET A 18 -9.37 -8.91 -7.94
N VAL A 19 -9.92 -8.18 -8.90
CA VAL A 19 -10.43 -8.75 -10.17
C VAL A 19 -9.36 -9.52 -10.93
N GLY A 20 -8.10 -9.09 -10.85
CA GLY A 20 -6.97 -9.81 -11.45
C GLY A 20 -6.79 -11.23 -10.92
N MET A 21 -7.15 -11.48 -9.66
CA MET A 21 -7.13 -12.82 -9.07
C MET A 21 -8.40 -13.63 -9.40
N THR A 22 -9.58 -12.99 -9.37
CA THR A 22 -10.88 -13.67 -9.54
C THR A 22 -11.30 -13.84 -11.00
N ASN A 23 -10.55 -13.28 -11.95
CA ASN A 23 -10.86 -13.33 -13.37
C ASN A 23 -10.67 -14.73 -14.00
N ARG A 24 -9.86 -15.60 -13.41
CA ARG A 24 -9.51 -16.92 -13.96
C ARG A 24 -10.14 -18.09 -13.20
N MET A 25 -10.50 -17.89 -11.95
CA MET A 25 -11.06 -18.93 -11.09
C MET A 25 -11.90 -18.30 -9.98
N THR A 26 -12.74 -19.10 -9.33
CA THR A 26 -13.52 -18.66 -8.17
C THR A 26 -12.60 -18.29 -7.00
N ARG A 27 -13.08 -17.46 -6.07
CA ARG A 27 -12.32 -17.13 -4.85
C ARG A 27 -11.95 -18.38 -4.06
N LYS A 28 -12.86 -19.34 -3.94
CA LYS A 28 -12.62 -20.61 -3.25
C LYS A 28 -11.45 -21.38 -3.84
N GLU A 29 -11.41 -21.53 -5.17
CA GLU A 29 -10.31 -22.18 -5.87
C GLU A 29 -9.01 -21.39 -5.75
N MET A 30 -9.08 -20.07 -5.86
CA MET A 30 -7.93 -19.17 -5.77
C MET A 30 -7.20 -19.27 -4.43
N VAL A 31 -7.92 -19.43 -3.31
CA VAL A 31 -7.32 -19.55 -1.97
C VAL A 31 -6.36 -20.74 -1.93
N SER A 32 -6.81 -21.94 -2.29
CA SER A 32 -5.96 -23.13 -2.29
C SER A 32 -4.87 -23.07 -3.36
N ALA A 33 -5.17 -22.57 -4.54
CA ALA A 33 -4.21 -22.43 -5.65
C ALA A 33 -3.05 -21.48 -5.26
N SER A 34 -3.34 -20.35 -4.60
CA SER A 34 -2.30 -19.41 -4.16
C SER A 34 -1.35 -20.00 -3.13
N ILE A 35 -1.89 -20.76 -2.16
CA ILE A 35 -1.04 -21.45 -1.17
C ILE A 35 -0.17 -22.49 -1.87
N ASN A 36 -0.73 -23.31 -2.77
CA ASN A 36 0.02 -24.31 -3.50
C ASN A 36 1.06 -23.70 -4.45
N ALA A 37 0.80 -22.51 -4.98
CA ALA A 37 1.76 -21.76 -5.79
C ALA A 37 2.91 -21.14 -4.97
N GLY A 38 2.91 -21.26 -3.64
CA GLY A 38 4.00 -20.84 -2.78
C GLY A 38 3.75 -19.59 -1.93
N CYS A 39 2.55 -19.00 -1.96
CA CYS A 39 2.18 -17.95 -1.01
C CYS A 39 2.03 -18.55 0.39
N ASP A 40 2.61 -17.89 1.38
CA ASP A 40 2.53 -18.30 2.78
C ASP A 40 1.41 -17.59 3.54
N MET A 41 1.05 -16.38 3.11
CA MET A 41 0.03 -15.54 3.73
C MET A 41 -0.81 -14.83 2.68
N PHE A 42 -2.05 -14.47 3.05
CA PHE A 42 -2.88 -13.54 2.28
C PHE A 42 -2.80 -12.14 2.84
N LEU A 43 -2.74 -11.16 1.94
CA LEU A 43 -2.91 -9.75 2.26
C LEU A 43 -4.37 -9.36 1.94
N PHE A 44 -5.07 -8.77 2.90
CA PHE A 44 -6.45 -8.33 2.77
C PHE A 44 -7.41 -9.41 2.21
N TYR A 45 -8.00 -10.17 3.08
CA TYR A 45 -9.11 -11.06 2.75
C TYR A 45 -10.38 -10.25 2.46
N ASN A 46 -11.25 -10.79 1.62
CA ASN A 46 -12.56 -10.19 1.37
C ASN A 46 -13.54 -10.48 2.51
N ASP A 47 -13.54 -11.73 2.95
CA ASP A 47 -14.27 -12.21 4.12
C ASP A 47 -13.37 -13.23 4.83
N ALA A 48 -13.08 -12.97 6.11
CA ALA A 48 -12.14 -13.78 6.89
C ALA A 48 -12.67 -15.19 7.14
N ASP A 49 -13.96 -15.32 7.44
CA ASP A 49 -14.56 -16.59 7.79
C ASP A 49 -14.67 -17.50 6.56
N GLU A 50 -15.03 -16.92 5.40
CA GLU A 50 -15.04 -17.66 4.14
C GLU A 50 -13.63 -18.10 3.74
N ASP A 51 -12.67 -17.19 3.66
CA ASP A 51 -11.31 -17.46 3.17
C ASP A 51 -10.59 -18.48 4.07
N ILE A 52 -10.73 -18.35 5.40
CA ILE A 52 -10.19 -19.32 6.36
C ILE A 52 -10.94 -20.66 6.27
N GLY A 53 -12.27 -20.63 6.13
CA GLY A 53 -13.09 -21.82 5.98
C GLY A 53 -12.68 -22.63 4.75
N TRP A 54 -12.47 -22.00 3.60
CA TRP A 54 -12.01 -22.65 2.37
C TRP A 54 -10.58 -23.18 2.48
N MET A 55 -9.70 -22.46 3.18
CA MET A 55 -8.34 -22.92 3.44
C MET A 55 -8.33 -24.19 4.31
N LEU A 56 -9.15 -24.21 5.37
CA LEU A 56 -9.31 -25.38 6.25
C LEU A 56 -9.92 -26.56 5.50
N GLU A 57 -10.92 -26.32 4.65
CA GLU A 57 -11.51 -27.35 3.79
C GLU A 57 -10.45 -27.96 2.85
N ALA A 58 -9.68 -27.09 2.18
CA ALA A 58 -8.62 -27.52 1.26
C ALA A 58 -7.50 -28.29 1.96
N TYR A 59 -7.18 -27.93 3.21
CA TYR A 59 -6.23 -28.71 4.03
C TYR A 59 -6.81 -30.08 4.42
N ARG A 60 -8.07 -30.13 4.89
CA ARG A 60 -8.72 -31.37 5.34
C ARG A 60 -8.93 -32.38 4.22
N ASN A 61 -9.21 -31.92 3.01
CA ASN A 61 -9.40 -32.79 1.84
C ASN A 61 -8.10 -33.10 1.08
N GLY A 62 -6.95 -32.58 1.55
CA GLY A 62 -5.63 -32.85 0.97
C GLY A 62 -5.29 -31.98 -0.27
N THR A 63 -6.15 -31.05 -0.67
CA THR A 63 -5.82 -30.08 -1.76
C THR A 63 -4.61 -29.23 -1.39
N ILE A 64 -4.51 -28.79 -0.12
CA ILE A 64 -3.28 -28.25 0.46
C ILE A 64 -2.63 -29.35 1.26
N SER A 65 -1.44 -29.80 0.85
CA SER A 65 -0.73 -30.85 1.57
C SER A 65 -0.25 -30.39 2.94
N GLU A 66 -0.12 -31.34 3.88
CA GLU A 66 0.45 -31.08 5.20
C GLU A 66 1.88 -30.51 5.09
N ALA A 67 2.68 -31.02 4.16
CA ALA A 67 4.03 -30.54 3.91
C ALA A 67 4.02 -29.05 3.51
N ARG A 68 3.13 -28.64 2.58
CA ARG A 68 3.01 -27.24 2.14
C ARG A 68 2.52 -26.34 3.27
N MET A 69 1.57 -26.80 4.06
CA MET A 69 1.08 -26.07 5.24
C MET A 69 2.19 -25.86 6.26
N ASN A 70 2.93 -26.90 6.60
CA ASN A 70 4.04 -26.83 7.55
C ASN A 70 5.18 -25.93 7.04
N GLU A 71 5.44 -25.93 5.75
CA GLU A 71 6.41 -25.03 5.12
C GLU A 71 6.02 -23.56 5.31
N ALA A 72 4.76 -23.19 5.04
CA ALA A 72 4.25 -21.84 5.25
C ALA A 72 4.31 -21.42 6.72
N LEU A 73 3.81 -22.28 7.61
CA LEU A 73 3.80 -22.04 9.05
C LEU A 73 5.21 -21.87 9.61
N THR A 74 6.18 -22.67 9.15
CA THR A 74 7.58 -22.54 9.56
C THR A 74 8.14 -21.17 9.22
N ARG A 75 7.88 -20.65 8.02
CA ARG A 75 8.33 -19.29 7.64
C ARG A 75 7.62 -18.21 8.45
N ILE A 76 6.30 -18.30 8.60
CA ILE A 76 5.50 -17.33 9.35
C ILE A 76 5.95 -17.27 10.81
N LEU A 77 6.05 -18.44 11.47
CA LEU A 77 6.45 -18.52 12.86
C LEU A 77 7.92 -18.15 13.05
N GLY A 78 8.78 -18.53 12.10
CA GLY A 78 10.19 -18.14 12.09
C GLY A 78 10.36 -16.62 12.01
N LEU A 79 9.60 -15.94 11.13
CA LEU A 79 9.61 -14.49 11.04
C LEU A 79 9.12 -13.84 12.33
N LYS A 80 8.01 -14.32 12.90
CA LYS A 80 7.48 -13.83 14.19
C LYS A 80 8.47 -14.01 15.32
N ALA A 81 9.17 -15.15 15.37
CA ALA A 81 10.21 -15.43 16.37
C ALA A 81 11.44 -14.53 16.17
N HIS A 82 11.86 -14.30 14.91
CA HIS A 82 12.96 -13.37 14.60
C HIS A 82 12.65 -11.93 15.04
N MET A 83 11.41 -11.50 14.90
CA MET A 83 10.93 -10.21 15.41
C MET A 83 10.75 -10.18 16.94
N GLY A 84 10.97 -11.29 17.65
CA GLY A 84 10.81 -11.39 19.08
C GLY A 84 9.37 -11.39 19.59
N LEU A 85 8.37 -11.52 18.70
CA LEU A 85 6.94 -11.42 19.05
C LEU A 85 6.50 -12.49 20.05
N ASN A 86 7.14 -13.66 20.03
CA ASN A 86 6.89 -14.76 20.97
C ASN A 86 7.44 -14.52 22.38
N LYS A 87 8.29 -13.51 22.56
CA LYS A 87 8.92 -13.15 23.84
C LYS A 87 8.52 -11.77 24.35
N THR A 88 7.94 -10.95 23.47
CA THR A 88 7.55 -9.58 23.80
C THR A 88 6.19 -9.58 24.50
N PRO A 89 6.08 -9.05 25.72
CA PRO A 89 4.82 -8.88 26.41
C PRO A 89 3.83 -8.06 25.57
N LYS A 90 2.54 -8.40 25.62
CA LYS A 90 1.51 -7.77 24.82
C LYS A 90 1.48 -6.24 24.96
N GLU A 91 1.74 -5.75 26.16
CA GLU A 91 1.77 -4.33 26.53
C GLU A 91 2.92 -3.57 25.85
N LYS A 92 3.96 -4.30 25.41
CA LYS A 92 5.13 -3.73 24.72
C LYS A 92 5.08 -3.87 23.21
N LEU A 93 4.04 -4.51 22.66
CA LEU A 93 3.88 -4.66 21.20
C LEU A 93 3.48 -3.33 20.53
N VAL A 94 2.83 -2.44 21.28
CA VAL A 94 2.47 -1.10 20.81
C VAL A 94 3.37 -0.08 21.51
N PRO A 95 4.07 0.77 20.76
CA PRO A 95 4.88 1.85 21.34
C PRO A 95 4.02 2.83 22.16
N SER A 96 4.62 3.50 23.13
CA SER A 96 3.93 4.57 23.88
C SER A 96 3.56 5.73 22.95
N ALA A 97 2.55 6.52 23.35
CA ALA A 97 2.15 7.72 22.61
C ALA A 97 3.31 8.69 22.38
N GLU A 98 4.17 8.86 23.40
CA GLU A 98 5.36 9.73 23.33
C GLU A 98 6.36 9.21 22.29
N THR A 99 6.63 7.88 22.27
CA THR A 99 7.48 7.28 21.25
C THR A 99 6.89 7.47 19.86
N LEU A 100 5.59 7.25 19.70
CA LEU A 100 4.91 7.47 18.41
C LEU A 100 5.02 8.92 17.96
N GLN A 101 4.78 9.89 18.85
CA GLN A 101 4.89 11.33 18.54
C GLN A 101 6.32 11.76 18.19
N SER A 102 7.34 11.12 18.76
CA SER A 102 8.73 11.41 18.44
C SER A 102 9.17 10.92 17.07
N VAL A 103 8.47 9.93 16.52
CA VAL A 103 8.80 9.28 15.24
C VAL A 103 7.87 9.72 14.13
N LEU A 104 6.55 9.69 14.39
CA LEU A 104 5.55 10.07 13.39
C LEU A 104 5.61 11.55 13.07
N GLY A 105 5.83 11.87 11.80
CA GLY A 105 5.96 13.26 11.35
C GLY A 105 7.26 13.96 11.77
N ALA A 106 8.26 13.23 12.25
CA ALA A 106 9.56 13.81 12.57
C ALA A 106 10.17 14.54 11.37
N GLN A 107 10.75 15.72 11.59
CA GLN A 107 11.23 16.61 10.54
C GLN A 107 12.17 15.91 9.56
N LYS A 108 13.08 15.08 10.03
CA LYS A 108 14.02 14.32 9.19
C LYS A 108 13.32 13.45 8.13
N TYR A 109 12.13 12.91 8.41
CA TYR A 109 11.36 12.12 7.45
C TYR A 109 10.58 13.01 6.48
N GLN A 110 10.09 14.16 6.95
CA GLN A 110 9.46 15.15 6.09
C GLN A 110 10.48 15.74 5.11
N ASP A 111 11.68 16.07 5.55
CA ASP A 111 12.77 16.57 4.71
C ASP A 111 13.15 15.53 3.64
N LYS A 112 13.26 14.25 4.06
CA LYS A 112 13.56 13.18 3.11
C LYS A 112 12.44 12.93 2.11
N ALA A 113 11.20 13.02 2.53
CA ALA A 113 10.04 12.94 1.62
C ALA A 113 10.03 14.11 0.62
N ALA A 114 10.35 15.32 1.07
CA ALA A 114 10.46 16.49 0.21
C ALA A 114 11.60 16.38 -0.81
N GLU A 115 12.76 15.86 -0.39
CA GLU A 115 13.89 15.56 -1.27
C GLU A 115 13.49 14.55 -2.36
N ILE A 116 12.92 13.41 -1.96
CA ILE A 116 12.45 12.38 -2.90
C ILE A 116 11.41 12.95 -3.87
N ALA A 117 10.44 13.72 -3.37
CA ALA A 117 9.42 14.34 -4.21
C ALA A 117 10.02 15.31 -5.24
N LYS A 118 11.05 16.07 -4.85
CA LYS A 118 11.77 16.97 -5.75
C LYS A 118 12.51 16.18 -6.83
N ASP A 119 13.21 15.14 -6.47
CA ASP A 119 14.02 14.33 -7.39
C ASP A 119 13.16 13.47 -8.33
N ALA A 120 11.95 13.12 -7.91
CA ALA A 120 11.00 12.36 -8.71
C ALA A 120 10.32 13.19 -9.84
N ILE A 121 10.43 14.53 -9.82
CA ILE A 121 9.83 15.37 -10.84
C ILE A 121 10.54 15.14 -12.16
N THR A 122 9.81 14.59 -13.14
CA THR A 122 10.35 14.25 -14.46
C THR A 122 9.63 15.02 -15.55
N LEU A 123 10.40 15.80 -16.35
CA LEU A 123 9.89 16.48 -17.53
C LEU A 123 9.82 15.50 -18.70
N VAL A 124 8.66 14.86 -18.88
CA VAL A 124 8.46 13.80 -19.89
C VAL A 124 8.50 14.34 -21.32
N LYS A 125 7.99 15.55 -21.55
CA LYS A 125 7.93 16.16 -22.88
C LYS A 125 7.94 17.68 -22.78
N TYR A 126 8.80 18.32 -23.54
CA TYR A 126 8.90 19.76 -23.63
C TYR A 126 9.12 20.18 -25.08
N LYS A 127 8.01 20.48 -25.78
CA LYS A 127 8.06 20.86 -27.22
C LYS A 127 8.34 22.32 -27.40
N ASP A 128 7.77 23.20 -26.58
CA ASP A 128 7.86 24.67 -26.75
C ASP A 128 8.87 25.22 -25.76
N GLN A 129 10.12 25.33 -26.24
CA GLN A 129 11.18 25.95 -25.47
C GLN A 129 10.79 27.40 -25.14
N GLY A 130 10.67 27.69 -23.87
CA GLY A 130 10.34 29.02 -23.38
C GLY A 130 9.02 29.12 -22.58
N VAL A 131 8.21 28.08 -22.50
CA VAL A 131 7.03 28.05 -21.57
C VAL A 131 7.49 27.96 -20.14
N LEU A 132 8.46 27.07 -19.86
CA LEU A 132 9.06 26.93 -18.55
C LEU A 132 10.34 27.78 -18.40
N PRO A 133 10.62 28.29 -17.20
CA PRO A 133 9.80 28.21 -16.01
C PRO A 133 8.54 29.10 -16.07
N LEU A 134 7.45 28.68 -15.44
CA LEU A 134 6.28 29.52 -15.25
C LEU A 134 6.62 30.61 -14.21
N THR A 135 6.46 31.87 -14.58
CA THR A 135 6.67 32.99 -13.68
C THR A 135 5.48 33.97 -13.74
N PRO A 136 5.08 34.61 -12.64
CA PRO A 136 3.98 35.59 -12.64
C PRO A 136 4.23 36.81 -13.54
N THR A 137 5.49 37.14 -13.79
CA THR A 137 5.87 38.22 -14.73
C THR A 137 5.56 37.87 -16.16
N LYS A 138 5.67 36.57 -16.53
CA LYS A 138 5.40 36.08 -17.86
C LYS A 138 3.95 35.66 -18.06
N TYR A 139 3.36 35.04 -17.04
CA TYR A 139 2.00 34.52 -17.04
C TYR A 139 1.30 34.95 -15.77
N LYS A 140 0.42 35.95 -15.84
CA LYS A 140 -0.29 36.46 -14.65
C LYS A 140 -1.34 35.49 -14.12
N ARG A 141 -1.99 34.76 -15.04
CA ARG A 141 -3.08 33.85 -14.72
C ARG A 141 -2.79 32.45 -15.19
N ILE A 142 -3.10 31.47 -14.34
CA ILE A 142 -3.02 30.05 -14.65
C ILE A 142 -4.39 29.42 -14.45
N MET A 143 -4.89 28.75 -15.48
CA MET A 143 -6.11 27.93 -15.36
C MET A 143 -5.70 26.52 -14.97
N LEU A 144 -6.09 26.09 -13.77
CA LEU A 144 -5.92 24.72 -13.30
C LEU A 144 -7.18 23.91 -13.59
N VAL A 145 -7.11 22.94 -14.49
CA VAL A 145 -8.20 22.01 -14.77
C VAL A 145 -7.96 20.71 -14.02
N ASN A 146 -8.79 20.43 -13.04
CA ASN A 146 -8.75 19.18 -12.26
C ASN A 146 -9.86 18.24 -12.72
N ILE A 147 -9.49 17.14 -13.36
CA ILE A 147 -10.42 16.09 -13.77
C ILE A 147 -10.55 15.10 -12.60
N LYS A 148 -11.68 15.17 -11.90
CA LYS A 148 -12.00 14.22 -10.83
C LYS A 148 -12.63 12.98 -11.43
N GLY A 149 -12.12 11.80 -11.04
CA GLY A 149 -12.89 10.57 -11.19
C GLY A 149 -14.16 10.60 -10.32
N ALA A 150 -15.11 9.71 -10.59
CA ALA A 150 -16.30 9.60 -9.75
C ALA A 150 -15.90 9.35 -8.28
N ASP A 151 -16.39 10.21 -7.38
CA ASP A 151 -16.23 10.02 -5.94
C ASP A 151 -17.07 8.81 -5.51
N ASN A 152 -16.47 7.64 -5.50
CA ASN A 152 -17.11 6.45 -4.93
C ASN A 152 -16.86 6.38 -3.41
N ALA A 153 -17.66 5.57 -2.71
CA ALA A 153 -17.58 5.41 -1.26
C ALA A 153 -16.18 4.98 -0.81
N MET A 154 -15.46 4.20 -1.62
CA MET A 154 -14.10 3.74 -1.33
C MET A 154 -13.09 4.91 -1.36
N ALA A 155 -13.19 5.80 -2.34
CA ALA A 155 -12.32 6.99 -2.43
C ALA A 155 -12.57 7.96 -1.26
N GLN A 156 -13.82 8.08 -0.81
CA GLN A 156 -14.16 8.85 0.39
C GLN A 156 -13.60 8.20 1.65
N LEU A 157 -13.77 6.89 1.81
CA LEU A 157 -13.23 6.13 2.93
C LEU A 157 -11.70 6.24 3.02
N MET A 158 -11.01 6.10 1.88
CA MET A 158 -9.55 6.25 1.81
C MET A 158 -9.10 7.66 2.18
N ARG A 159 -9.82 8.70 1.76
CA ARG A 159 -9.53 10.09 2.19
C ARG A 159 -9.72 10.27 3.69
N MET A 160 -10.79 9.74 4.27
CA MET A 160 -11.03 9.80 5.71
C MET A 160 -9.96 9.02 6.51
N ALA A 161 -9.56 7.86 6.02
CA ALA A 161 -8.59 7.01 6.70
C ALA A 161 -7.16 7.56 6.65
N PHE A 162 -6.74 8.14 5.52
CA PHE A 162 -5.35 8.56 5.29
C PHE A 162 -5.17 10.06 5.20
N GLY A 163 -6.22 10.84 4.92
CA GLY A 163 -6.17 12.30 4.78
C GLY A 163 -6.75 13.09 5.96
N GLY A 164 -7.48 12.42 6.85
CA GLY A 164 -8.27 13.08 7.90
C GLY A 164 -9.51 13.81 7.35
N ALA A 165 -10.45 14.10 8.23
CA ALA A 165 -11.64 14.88 7.88
C ALA A 165 -11.21 16.32 7.51
N GLY A 166 -11.48 16.76 6.28
CA GLY A 166 -11.13 18.08 5.79
C GLY A 166 -9.76 18.23 5.14
N ALA A 167 -9.04 17.13 4.87
CA ALA A 167 -7.78 17.22 4.13
C ALA A 167 -8.00 17.80 2.72
N LYS A 168 -7.18 18.80 2.39
CA LYS A 168 -7.19 19.43 1.06
C LYS A 168 -6.79 18.44 -0.02
N THR A 169 -7.42 18.53 -1.16
CA THR A 169 -7.03 17.76 -2.34
C THR A 169 -5.69 18.27 -2.91
N PRO A 170 -4.94 17.44 -3.64
CA PRO A 170 -3.72 17.89 -4.31
C PRO A 170 -3.93 19.12 -5.21
N ALA A 171 -5.11 19.24 -5.86
CA ALA A 171 -5.45 20.39 -6.70
C ALA A 171 -5.65 21.67 -5.87
N GLU A 172 -6.30 21.59 -4.71
CA GLU A 172 -6.45 22.71 -3.78
C GLU A 172 -5.10 23.18 -3.25
N ILE A 173 -4.23 22.24 -2.84
CA ILE A 173 -2.88 22.53 -2.38
C ILE A 173 -2.07 23.22 -3.50
N LEU A 174 -2.16 22.71 -4.72
CA LEU A 174 -1.45 23.32 -5.87
C LEU A 174 -1.96 24.73 -6.17
N CYS A 175 -3.29 24.93 -6.13
CA CYS A 175 -3.89 26.26 -6.34
C CYS A 175 -3.38 27.25 -5.30
N GLU A 176 -3.34 26.87 -4.02
CA GLU A 176 -2.80 27.73 -2.95
C GLU A 176 -1.33 28.07 -3.18
N LYS A 177 -0.51 27.07 -3.52
CA LYS A 177 0.91 27.28 -3.79
C LYS A 177 1.16 28.18 -5.01
N LEU A 178 0.33 28.12 -6.03
CA LEU A 178 0.40 29.02 -7.18
C LEU A 178 0.07 30.45 -6.76
N LYS A 179 -0.97 30.66 -5.96
CA LYS A 179 -1.32 31.96 -5.40
C LYS A 179 -0.20 32.54 -4.53
N GLU A 180 0.40 31.71 -3.64
CA GLU A 180 1.56 32.12 -2.83
C GLU A 180 2.75 32.56 -3.70
N LYS A 181 2.88 32.04 -4.91
CA LYS A 181 3.90 32.44 -5.90
C LYS A 181 3.51 33.65 -6.74
N GLY A 182 2.34 34.24 -6.52
CA GLY A 182 1.87 35.45 -7.19
C GLY A 182 1.13 35.22 -8.52
N PHE A 183 0.62 34.03 -8.75
CA PHE A 183 -0.28 33.75 -9.85
C PHE A 183 -1.75 33.98 -9.45
N ASP A 184 -2.55 34.48 -10.39
CA ASP A 184 -4.01 34.62 -10.27
C ASP A 184 -4.75 33.40 -10.83
#